data_13ab19fccd5ccd36667eec16248e89af
#
_entry.id   13ab19fccd5ccd36667eec16248e89af
#
_cell.length_a   1.000
_cell.length_b   1.000
_cell.length_c   1.000
_cell.angle_alpha   90.00
_cell.angle_beta   90.00
_cell.angle_gamma   90.00
#
_symmetry.space_group_name_H-M   'P 1'
#
loop_
_entity.id
_entity.type
_entity.pdbx_description
1 polymer ?
#
loop_
_entity_poly.entity_id
_entity_poly.type
_entity_poly.pdbx_seq_one_letter_code
_entity_poly.pdbx_strand_id
1 'polypeptide(L)'
;MSFLLGTACVMQAQSEDNDTEITVTNKNGKQEIIDIPEAMTYEVDSLLHLYNTQRYLKPSTDCNFPNVNPVFDKEVYKARLKRMPTVIEMSYNDVVQKFIDRYSGKLRRSVSIMLGSANFYMPIFEEALEAYNLPLELKYLPVIESGLNPQATSYVGAGGLWQFMIGTGKRYGLEINSLVDERRDVIKSSYAAANYLSDLYRIFGDWHLAIAAYNCGPDKINKAIHRAGGSKDYWQIYPYLPQETRGYVPAFIAANYIMNYYCDHNICPMVADLPAKTDTIMVDRDIHFSQIAGVL
;
A
#
# COMPACT_ATOMS: atom_id res chain seq x y z
N MET A 1 -39.73 -30.11 42.89
CA MET A 1 -39.89 -29.30 41.63
C MET A 1 -38.70 -28.35 41.52
N SER A 2 -37.70 -28.76 40.77
CA SER A 2 -36.46 -27.97 40.60
C SER A 2 -36.45 -27.44 39.16
N PHE A 3 -36.53 -26.12 39.01
CA PHE A 3 -36.46 -25.45 37.72
C PHE A 3 -35.01 -25.25 37.36
N LEU A 4 -34.54 -25.94 36.34
CA LEU A 4 -33.26 -25.67 35.64
C LEU A 4 -33.49 -24.52 34.63
N LEU A 5 -32.94 -23.36 34.93
CA LEU A 5 -32.78 -22.26 33.96
C LEU A 5 -31.60 -22.57 33.06
N GLY A 6 -31.91 -22.95 31.83
CA GLY A 6 -30.90 -23.06 30.76
C GLY A 6 -30.52 -21.68 30.24
N THR A 7 -29.31 -21.24 30.52
CA THR A 7 -28.70 -20.08 29.85
C THR A 7 -28.31 -20.47 28.42
N ALA A 8 -29.09 -19.98 27.46
CA ALA A 8 -28.71 -20.06 26.04
C ALA A 8 -27.49 -19.15 25.81
N CYS A 9 -26.32 -19.75 25.60
CA CYS A 9 -25.13 -19.07 25.13
C CYS A 9 -25.38 -18.75 23.65
N VAL A 10 -25.65 -17.48 23.33
CA VAL A 10 -25.68 -17.00 21.97
C VAL A 10 -24.22 -16.95 21.50
N MET A 11 -23.79 -17.98 20.77
CA MET A 11 -22.57 -17.90 19.98
C MET A 11 -22.81 -16.85 18.90
N GLN A 12 -22.25 -15.66 19.10
CA GLN A 12 -22.00 -14.73 18.00
C GLN A 12 -21.02 -15.43 17.04
N ALA A 13 -21.53 -15.83 15.88
CA ALA A 13 -20.69 -16.23 14.78
C ALA A 13 -19.79 -15.03 14.43
N GLN A 14 -18.53 -15.10 14.80
CA GLN A 14 -17.50 -14.25 14.22
C GLN A 14 -17.49 -14.61 12.73
N SER A 15 -17.86 -13.66 11.87
CA SER A 15 -17.62 -13.78 10.43
C SER A 15 -16.12 -13.96 10.27
N GLU A 16 -15.69 -15.13 9.85
CA GLU A 16 -14.32 -15.35 9.38
C GLU A 16 -14.15 -14.41 8.19
N ASP A 17 -13.47 -13.27 8.41
CA ASP A 17 -13.03 -12.41 7.31
C ASP A 17 -12.11 -13.28 6.44
N ASN A 18 -12.55 -13.56 5.22
CA ASN A 18 -11.77 -14.28 4.23
C ASN A 18 -10.47 -13.50 3.97
N ASP A 19 -9.36 -14.17 3.72
CA ASP A 19 -8.05 -13.52 3.57
C ASP A 19 -7.97 -12.56 2.40
N THR A 20 -8.87 -12.69 1.43
CA THR A 20 -8.94 -11.89 0.19
C THR A 20 -10.02 -10.80 0.20
N GLU A 21 -10.92 -10.81 1.17
CA GLU A 21 -12.11 -9.96 1.19
C GLU A 21 -12.38 -9.40 2.58
N ILE A 22 -12.98 -8.21 2.65
CA ILE A 22 -13.55 -7.65 3.86
C ILE A 22 -15.04 -7.40 3.68
N THR A 23 -15.82 -7.63 4.75
CA THR A 23 -17.25 -7.32 4.78
C THR A 23 -17.46 -6.00 5.48
N VAL A 24 -18.17 -5.06 4.85
CA VAL A 24 -18.57 -3.78 5.41
C VAL A 24 -20.08 -3.61 5.33
N THR A 25 -20.65 -2.87 6.28
CA THR A 25 -22.06 -2.51 6.22
C THR A 25 -22.20 -1.12 5.61
N ASN A 26 -22.90 -1.02 4.48
CA ASN A 26 -23.11 0.25 3.80
C ASN A 26 -24.13 1.14 4.55
N LYS A 27 -24.28 2.40 4.09
CA LYS A 27 -25.20 3.38 4.71
C LYS A 27 -26.66 2.92 4.76
N ASN A 28 -27.05 1.93 3.96
CA ASN A 28 -28.40 1.37 3.91
C ASN A 28 -28.54 0.11 4.79
N GLY A 29 -27.56 -0.23 5.62
CA GLY A 29 -27.57 -1.41 6.47
C GLY A 29 -27.30 -2.74 5.73
N LYS A 30 -26.96 -2.71 4.44
CA LYS A 30 -26.65 -3.90 3.62
C LYS A 30 -25.19 -4.25 3.74
N GLN A 31 -24.88 -5.54 3.91
CA GLN A 31 -23.52 -6.03 3.85
C GLN A 31 -22.98 -5.97 2.41
N GLU A 32 -21.77 -5.54 2.26
CA GLU A 32 -21.03 -5.39 1.02
C GLU A 32 -19.65 -6.04 1.17
N ILE A 33 -19.28 -6.83 0.18
CA ILE A 33 -17.97 -7.49 0.12
C ILE A 33 -17.04 -6.61 -0.72
N ILE A 34 -15.83 -6.38 -0.23
CA ILE A 34 -14.80 -5.56 -0.87
C ILE A 34 -13.54 -6.39 -0.95
N ASP A 35 -12.96 -6.48 -2.15
CA ASP A 35 -11.69 -7.15 -2.36
C ASP A 35 -10.56 -6.36 -1.72
N ILE A 36 -9.61 -7.07 -1.18
CA ILE A 36 -8.41 -6.51 -0.56
C ILE A 36 -7.32 -6.46 -1.64
N PRO A 37 -6.53 -5.36 -1.72
CA PRO A 37 -5.36 -5.32 -2.61
C PRO A 37 -4.46 -6.52 -2.40
N GLU A 38 -3.92 -7.09 -3.49
CA GLU A 38 -3.17 -8.36 -3.48
C GLU A 38 -2.04 -8.36 -2.45
N ALA A 39 -1.27 -7.27 -2.33
CA ALA A 39 -0.20 -7.15 -1.33
C ALA A 39 -0.68 -7.20 0.14
N MET A 40 -1.98 -7.08 0.39
CA MET A 40 -2.57 -7.19 1.74
C MET A 40 -3.16 -8.58 2.02
N THR A 41 -3.14 -9.49 1.04
CA THR A 41 -3.75 -10.83 1.19
C THR A 41 -2.75 -11.89 1.63
N TYR A 42 -1.44 -11.69 1.42
CA TYR A 42 -0.45 -12.75 1.51
C TYR A 42 0.39 -12.74 2.80
N GLU A 43 0.13 -13.72 3.69
CA GLU A 43 1.14 -14.15 4.67
C GLU A 43 2.26 -14.97 4.00
N VAL A 44 1.97 -15.71 2.94
CA VAL A 44 2.94 -16.60 2.26
C VAL A 44 3.96 -15.79 1.46
N ASP A 45 3.52 -14.76 0.74
CA ASP A 45 4.45 -13.84 0.05
C ASP A 45 5.25 -13.00 1.04
N SER A 46 4.68 -12.66 2.20
CA SER A 46 5.44 -12.01 3.26
C SER A 46 6.54 -12.92 3.83
N LEU A 47 6.34 -14.25 3.87
CA LEU A 47 7.38 -15.21 4.27
C LEU A 47 8.48 -15.33 3.22
N LEU A 48 8.14 -15.36 1.92
CA LEU A 48 9.12 -15.36 0.84
C LEU A 48 9.87 -14.02 0.76
N HIS A 49 9.14 -12.91 0.90
CA HIS A 49 9.74 -11.59 0.99
C HIS A 49 10.64 -11.48 2.24
N LEU A 50 10.19 -11.96 3.38
CA LEU A 50 10.97 -12.04 4.59
C LEU A 50 12.25 -12.89 4.38
N TYR A 51 12.15 -14.05 3.73
CA TYR A 51 13.30 -14.88 3.41
C TYR A 51 14.31 -14.13 2.52
N ASN A 52 13.85 -13.45 1.50
CA ASN A 52 14.68 -12.68 0.58
C ASN A 52 15.30 -11.43 1.24
N THR A 53 14.62 -10.84 2.22
CA THR A 53 15.06 -9.63 2.94
C THR A 53 15.78 -9.94 4.26
N GLN A 54 15.76 -11.16 4.75
CA GLN A 54 16.41 -11.57 6.01
C GLN A 54 17.88 -11.16 6.14
N ARG A 55 18.58 -11.01 5.01
CA ARG A 55 19.98 -10.57 4.99
C ARG A 55 20.15 -9.09 5.30
N TYR A 56 19.12 -8.30 5.09
CA TYR A 56 19.16 -6.83 5.14
C TYR A 56 18.28 -6.24 6.25
N LEU A 57 17.27 -6.99 6.72
CA LEU A 57 16.34 -6.55 7.75
C LEU A 57 16.50 -7.39 9.02
N LYS A 58 16.73 -6.70 10.15
CA LYS A 58 16.84 -7.29 11.48
C LYS A 58 15.79 -6.69 12.41
N PRO A 59 15.30 -7.43 13.41
CA PRO A 59 14.49 -6.83 14.47
C PRO A 59 15.26 -5.68 15.13
N SER A 60 14.57 -4.58 15.41
CA SER A 60 15.15 -3.48 16.17
C SER A 60 15.44 -3.92 17.59
N THR A 61 16.64 -3.64 18.09
CA THR A 61 17.01 -3.85 19.51
C THR A 61 16.51 -2.71 20.40
N ASP A 62 16.23 -1.55 19.81
CA ASP A 62 15.89 -0.32 20.52
C ASP A 62 14.38 -0.13 20.66
N CYS A 63 13.58 -0.96 20.00
CA CYS A 63 12.13 -0.90 20.07
C CYS A 63 11.59 -2.09 20.89
N ASN A 64 11.03 -1.79 22.06
CA ASN A 64 10.48 -2.77 23.00
C ASN A 64 8.97 -2.58 23.23
N PHE A 65 8.21 -2.30 22.19
CA PHE A 65 6.75 -2.21 22.31
C PHE A 65 6.13 -3.58 22.62
N PRO A 66 5.10 -3.61 23.49
CA PRO A 66 4.36 -4.85 23.72
C PRO A 66 3.66 -5.29 22.42
N ASN A 67 3.63 -6.62 22.18
CA ASN A 67 2.94 -7.16 21.00
C ASN A 67 1.40 -7.18 21.21
N VAL A 68 0.85 -6.01 21.49
CA VAL A 68 -0.58 -5.77 21.66
C VAL A 68 -0.99 -4.63 20.76
N ASN A 69 -2.05 -4.80 19.98
CA ASN A 69 -2.62 -3.71 19.19
C ASN A 69 -3.59 -2.90 20.06
N PRO A 70 -3.25 -1.64 20.39
CA PRO A 70 -4.19 -0.76 21.10
C PRO A 70 -5.41 -0.47 20.23
N VAL A 71 -6.59 -0.51 20.84
CA VAL A 71 -7.85 -0.12 20.20
C VAL A 71 -8.18 1.31 20.64
N PHE A 72 -8.45 2.15 19.65
CA PHE A 72 -8.82 3.56 19.87
C PHE A 72 -10.26 3.82 19.48
N ASP A 73 -10.85 4.86 20.05
CA ASP A 73 -12.16 5.35 19.63
C ASP A 73 -12.10 5.92 18.20
N LYS A 74 -13.22 5.84 17.48
CA LYS A 74 -13.35 6.36 16.10
C LYS A 74 -12.89 7.81 15.94
N GLU A 75 -13.14 8.64 16.96
CA GLU A 75 -12.75 10.05 16.95
C GLU A 75 -11.21 10.24 16.98
N VAL A 76 -10.47 9.32 17.58
CA VAL A 76 -9.01 9.33 17.56
C VAL A 76 -8.48 9.10 16.14
N TYR A 77 -9.03 8.09 15.44
CA TYR A 77 -8.65 7.83 14.04
C TYR A 77 -8.96 9.01 13.12
N LYS A 78 -10.17 9.59 13.25
CA LYS A 78 -10.56 10.81 12.50
C LYS A 78 -9.63 11.98 12.76
N ALA A 79 -9.30 12.23 14.03
CA ALA A 79 -8.42 13.32 14.43
C ALA A 79 -7.00 13.12 13.88
N ARG A 80 -6.49 11.88 13.90
CA ARG A 80 -5.17 11.54 13.35
C ARG A 80 -5.12 11.74 11.84
N LEU A 81 -6.07 11.18 11.08
CA LEU A 81 -6.16 11.34 9.63
C LEU A 81 -6.26 12.83 9.24
N LYS A 82 -7.10 13.60 9.93
CA LYS A 82 -7.25 15.05 9.70
C LYS A 82 -5.97 15.85 10.00
N ARG A 83 -5.14 15.36 10.91
CA ARG A 83 -3.89 16.05 11.31
C ARG A 83 -2.73 15.77 10.38
N MET A 84 -2.82 14.73 9.54
CA MET A 84 -1.75 14.39 8.61
C MET A 84 -1.52 15.56 7.64
N PRO A 85 -0.26 16.01 7.44
CA PRO A 85 0.06 17.11 6.53
C PRO A 85 0.07 16.60 5.07
N THR A 86 -1.10 16.25 4.55
CA THR A 86 -1.30 15.71 3.20
C THR A 86 -2.07 16.67 2.32
N VAL A 87 -1.75 16.69 1.03
CA VAL A 87 -2.53 17.40 0.00
C VAL A 87 -3.79 16.61 -0.35
N ILE A 88 -3.68 15.28 -0.38
CA ILE A 88 -4.79 14.38 -0.64
C ILE A 88 -5.63 14.24 0.62
N GLU A 89 -6.93 14.36 0.50
CA GLU A 89 -7.83 14.21 1.64
C GLU A 89 -7.78 12.77 2.20
N MET A 90 -7.49 12.64 3.48
CA MET A 90 -7.50 11.37 4.21
C MET A 90 -8.82 11.21 4.97
N SER A 91 -9.89 10.93 4.23
CA SER A 91 -11.24 10.79 4.78
C SER A 91 -11.39 9.50 5.60
N TYR A 92 -12.10 9.59 6.73
CA TYR A 92 -12.43 8.45 7.58
C TYR A 92 -13.83 7.91 7.29
N ASN A 93 -13.95 6.60 7.15
CA ASN A 93 -15.21 5.86 7.16
C ASN A 93 -14.98 4.42 7.62
N ASP A 94 -16.05 3.64 7.75
CA ASP A 94 -15.96 2.25 8.26
C ASP A 94 -15.17 1.33 7.33
N VAL A 95 -15.11 1.62 6.02
CA VAL A 95 -14.26 0.88 5.07
C VAL A 95 -12.78 1.14 5.36
N VAL A 96 -12.39 2.40 5.49
CA VAL A 96 -11.01 2.81 5.85
C VAL A 96 -10.61 2.20 7.20
N GLN A 97 -11.53 2.19 8.19
CA GLN A 97 -11.27 1.58 9.49
C GLN A 97 -10.91 0.08 9.37
N LYS A 98 -11.64 -0.68 8.55
CA LYS A 98 -11.36 -2.10 8.32
C LYS A 98 -9.95 -2.34 7.77
N PHE A 99 -9.47 -1.49 6.85
CA PHE A 99 -8.10 -1.58 6.34
C PHE A 99 -7.05 -1.17 7.39
N ILE A 100 -7.33 -0.16 8.22
CA ILE A 100 -6.47 0.20 9.35
C ILE A 100 -6.37 -0.98 10.33
N ASP A 101 -7.49 -1.59 10.69
CA ASP A 101 -7.56 -2.74 11.61
C ASP A 101 -6.76 -3.94 11.05
N ARG A 102 -6.81 -4.15 9.73
CA ARG A 102 -6.06 -5.22 9.08
C ARG A 102 -4.55 -4.97 9.16
N TYR A 103 -4.07 -3.76 8.88
CA TYR A 103 -2.66 -3.41 9.00
C TYR A 103 -2.17 -3.47 10.45
N SER A 104 -2.93 -2.92 11.39
CA SER A 104 -2.56 -2.88 12.80
C SER A 104 -2.76 -4.23 13.52
N GLY A 105 -3.56 -5.14 12.94
CA GLY A 105 -3.85 -6.47 13.44
C GLY A 105 -3.08 -7.57 12.70
N LYS A 106 -3.72 -8.19 11.71
CA LYS A 106 -3.20 -9.36 10.99
C LYS A 106 -1.87 -9.10 10.27
N LEU A 107 -1.70 -7.91 9.69
CA LEU A 107 -0.51 -7.56 8.91
C LEU A 107 0.58 -6.83 9.71
N ARG A 108 0.56 -6.84 11.04
CA ARG A 108 1.54 -6.15 11.90
C ARG A 108 3.00 -6.49 11.53
N ARG A 109 3.28 -7.78 11.29
CA ARG A 109 4.62 -8.23 10.90
C ARG A 109 5.02 -7.69 9.53
N SER A 110 4.10 -7.70 8.57
CA SER A 110 4.33 -7.12 7.24
C SER A 110 4.58 -5.60 7.34
N VAL A 111 3.83 -4.89 8.18
CA VAL A 111 4.06 -3.46 8.45
C VAL A 111 5.45 -3.22 9.03
N SER A 112 5.91 -4.05 9.99
CA SER A 112 7.26 -3.96 10.55
C SER A 112 8.36 -4.09 9.47
N ILE A 113 8.19 -5.03 8.52
CA ILE A 113 9.09 -5.23 7.37
C ILE A 113 9.03 -4.01 6.42
N MET A 114 7.84 -3.56 6.08
CA MET A 114 7.64 -2.41 5.20
C MET A 114 8.25 -1.14 5.77
N LEU A 115 8.14 -0.91 7.08
CA LEU A 115 8.76 0.22 7.76
C LEU A 115 10.29 0.17 7.67
N GLY A 116 10.89 -1.02 7.81
CA GLY A 116 12.33 -1.21 7.62
C GLY A 116 12.77 -0.93 6.19
N SER A 117 12.04 -1.43 5.20
CA SER A 117 12.29 -1.21 3.78
C SER A 117 12.04 0.25 3.35
N ALA A 118 11.10 0.92 4.00
CA ALA A 118 10.73 2.30 3.71
C ALA A 118 11.91 3.27 3.85
N ASN A 119 12.80 3.06 4.79
CA ASN A 119 13.99 3.90 4.97
C ASN A 119 14.87 3.96 3.71
N PHE A 120 14.85 2.90 2.90
CA PHE A 120 15.60 2.84 1.65
C PHE A 120 14.80 3.36 0.46
N TYR A 121 13.52 2.99 0.35
CA TYR A 121 12.74 3.29 -0.85
C TYR A 121 12.07 4.66 -0.83
N MET A 122 11.61 5.15 0.33
CA MET A 122 10.84 6.40 0.41
C MET A 122 11.59 7.62 -0.14
N PRO A 123 12.90 7.83 0.10
CA PRO A 123 13.63 8.95 -0.50
C PRO A 123 13.63 8.93 -2.03
N ILE A 124 13.72 7.74 -2.66
CA ILE A 124 13.69 7.58 -4.11
C ILE A 124 12.30 7.91 -4.67
N PHE A 125 11.25 7.46 -3.96
CA PHE A 125 9.87 7.77 -4.36
C PHE A 125 9.58 9.27 -4.23
N GLU A 126 10.01 9.89 -3.14
CA GLU A 126 9.87 11.33 -2.91
C GLU A 126 10.54 12.13 -4.01
N GLU A 127 11.79 11.83 -4.36
CA GLU A 127 12.51 12.48 -5.46
C GLU A 127 11.75 12.38 -6.80
N ALA A 128 11.24 11.19 -7.13
CA ALA A 128 10.48 10.99 -8.35
C ALA A 128 9.14 11.77 -8.33
N LEU A 129 8.44 11.81 -7.20
CA LEU A 129 7.19 12.57 -7.05
C LEU A 129 7.42 14.08 -7.12
N GLU A 130 8.47 14.58 -6.47
CA GLU A 130 8.86 16.00 -6.52
C GLU A 130 9.22 16.45 -7.94
N ALA A 131 9.91 15.61 -8.72
CA ALA A 131 10.24 15.91 -10.12
C ALA A 131 9.01 16.18 -11.01
N TYR A 132 7.85 15.64 -10.62
CA TYR A 132 6.57 15.85 -11.30
C TYR A 132 5.62 16.79 -10.53
N ASN A 133 6.06 17.42 -9.43
CA ASN A 133 5.27 18.26 -8.55
C ASN A 133 4.01 17.56 -8.02
N LEU A 134 4.15 16.31 -7.59
CA LEU A 134 3.06 15.48 -7.07
C LEU A 134 3.05 15.44 -5.54
N PRO A 135 1.88 15.18 -4.91
CA PRO A 135 1.79 14.98 -3.47
C PRO A 135 2.67 13.83 -2.98
N LEU A 136 3.46 14.09 -1.94
CA LEU A 136 4.44 13.11 -1.43
C LEU A 136 3.79 11.90 -0.76
N GLU A 137 2.56 12.01 -0.29
CA GLU A 137 1.81 10.89 0.26
C GLU A 137 1.56 9.76 -0.75
N LEU A 138 1.66 10.03 -2.06
CA LEU A 138 1.60 9.01 -3.11
C LEU A 138 2.73 7.98 -3.01
N LYS A 139 3.81 8.26 -2.29
CA LYS A 139 4.88 7.31 -1.96
C LYS A 139 4.39 6.04 -1.26
N TYR A 140 3.20 6.07 -0.67
CA TYR A 140 2.61 4.91 -0.02
C TYR A 140 1.80 4.00 -0.96
N LEU A 141 1.69 4.32 -2.25
CA LEU A 141 1.10 3.39 -3.23
C LEU A 141 1.86 2.05 -3.32
N PRO A 142 3.21 1.99 -3.37
CA PRO A 142 3.92 0.72 -3.35
C PRO A 142 3.68 -0.13 -2.09
N VAL A 143 3.20 0.45 -1.00
CA VAL A 143 2.79 -0.30 0.20
C VAL A 143 1.59 -1.19 -0.10
N ILE A 144 0.60 -0.68 -0.85
CA ILE A 144 -0.61 -1.43 -1.23
C ILE A 144 -0.45 -2.24 -2.52
N GLU A 145 0.55 -1.92 -3.34
CA GLU A 145 0.81 -2.61 -4.61
C GLU A 145 1.69 -3.85 -4.42
N SER A 146 2.74 -3.74 -3.64
CA SER A 146 3.77 -4.78 -3.53
C SER A 146 4.23 -5.08 -2.10
N GLY A 147 3.71 -4.39 -1.09
CA GLY A 147 4.27 -4.43 0.26
C GLY A 147 5.75 -3.99 0.31
N LEU A 148 6.15 -3.08 -0.57
CA LEU A 148 7.53 -2.64 -0.80
C LEU A 148 8.47 -3.77 -1.26
N ASN A 149 7.96 -4.77 -1.98
CA ASN A 149 8.76 -5.85 -2.56
C ASN A 149 9.10 -5.56 -4.03
N PRO A 150 10.37 -5.26 -4.40
CA PRO A 150 10.75 -4.97 -5.78
C PRO A 150 10.66 -6.19 -6.70
N GLN A 151 10.61 -7.40 -6.15
CA GLN A 151 10.50 -8.65 -6.89
C GLN A 151 9.04 -9.13 -7.06
N ALA A 152 8.07 -8.40 -6.50
CA ALA A 152 6.67 -8.79 -6.57
C ALA A 152 6.20 -8.94 -8.01
N THR A 153 5.40 -9.98 -8.24
CA THR A 153 4.70 -10.22 -9.50
C THR A 153 3.30 -10.71 -9.16
N SER A 154 2.27 -9.97 -9.61
CA SER A 154 0.89 -10.36 -9.41
C SER A 154 0.52 -11.54 -10.32
N TYR A 155 -0.58 -12.21 -9.99
CA TYR A 155 -1.09 -13.33 -10.80
C TYR A 155 -1.48 -12.89 -12.23
N VAL A 156 -1.79 -11.58 -12.45
CA VAL A 156 -2.08 -11.00 -13.78
C VAL A 156 -0.83 -10.49 -14.50
N GLY A 157 0.37 -10.63 -13.89
CA GLY A 157 1.64 -10.26 -14.49
C GLY A 157 2.05 -8.79 -14.30
N ALA A 158 1.43 -8.05 -13.38
CA ALA A 158 1.98 -6.78 -12.92
C ALA A 158 3.29 -7.03 -12.15
N GLY A 159 4.26 -6.12 -12.20
CA GLY A 159 5.58 -6.36 -11.63
C GLY A 159 6.23 -5.15 -10.97
N GLY A 160 7.08 -5.44 -9.97
CA GLY A 160 7.91 -4.47 -9.25
C GLY A 160 7.16 -3.71 -8.16
N LEU A 161 7.82 -2.72 -7.58
CA LEU A 161 7.29 -1.92 -6.47
C LEU A 161 5.95 -1.25 -6.79
N TRP A 162 5.82 -0.74 -8.01
CA TRP A 162 4.67 0.02 -8.50
C TRP A 162 3.66 -0.82 -9.29
N GLN A 163 3.86 -2.14 -9.37
CA GLN A 163 3.00 -3.12 -10.03
C GLN A 163 2.55 -2.71 -11.44
N PHE A 164 3.51 -2.30 -12.27
CA PHE A 164 3.22 -2.00 -13.66
C PHE A 164 2.82 -3.23 -14.47
N MET A 165 1.73 -3.12 -15.22
CA MET A 165 1.46 -4.02 -16.33
C MET A 165 2.47 -3.75 -17.45
N ILE A 166 2.87 -4.79 -18.21
CA ILE A 166 3.87 -4.68 -19.29
C ILE A 166 3.52 -3.55 -20.26
N GLY A 167 2.27 -3.48 -20.72
CA GLY A 167 1.83 -2.46 -21.69
C GLY A 167 1.90 -1.04 -21.14
N THR A 168 1.52 -0.86 -19.86
CA THR A 168 1.60 0.45 -19.20
C THR A 168 3.05 0.83 -18.95
N GLY A 169 3.90 -0.08 -18.43
CA GLY A 169 5.31 0.19 -18.21
C GLY A 169 6.02 0.65 -19.49
N LYS A 170 5.82 -0.04 -20.61
CA LYS A 170 6.38 0.37 -21.91
C LYS A 170 5.91 1.74 -22.37
N ARG A 171 4.64 2.07 -22.15
CA ARG A 171 4.07 3.39 -22.48
C ARG A 171 4.77 4.52 -21.71
N TYR A 172 5.19 4.25 -20.49
CA TYR A 172 5.88 5.21 -19.62
C TYR A 172 7.41 5.06 -19.65
N GLY A 173 7.95 4.43 -20.70
CA GLY A 173 9.37 4.44 -21.02
C GLY A 173 10.19 3.32 -20.38
N LEU A 174 9.58 2.35 -19.72
CA LEU A 174 10.29 1.21 -19.16
C LEU A 174 10.67 0.19 -20.25
N GLU A 175 11.92 -0.22 -20.27
CA GLU A 175 12.38 -1.32 -21.09
C GLU A 175 11.94 -2.66 -20.48
N ILE A 176 11.15 -3.42 -21.25
CA ILE A 176 10.64 -4.71 -20.81
C ILE A 176 10.76 -5.68 -21.98
N ASN A 177 11.68 -6.62 -21.86
CA ASN A 177 11.95 -7.67 -22.85
C ASN A 177 12.33 -8.98 -22.14
N SER A 178 12.86 -9.96 -22.87
CA SER A 178 13.27 -11.25 -22.31
C SER A 178 14.53 -11.20 -21.41
N LEU A 179 15.30 -10.13 -21.48
CA LEU A 179 16.57 -9.97 -20.75
C LEU A 179 16.48 -8.92 -19.63
N VAL A 180 15.64 -7.89 -19.84
CA VAL A 180 15.53 -6.73 -18.95
C VAL A 180 14.06 -6.51 -18.57
N ASP A 181 13.79 -6.24 -17.31
CA ASP A 181 12.47 -5.84 -16.80
C ASP A 181 12.63 -4.65 -15.85
N GLU A 182 12.58 -3.43 -16.41
CA GLU A 182 12.76 -2.19 -15.66
C GLU A 182 11.59 -1.84 -14.73
N ARG A 183 10.51 -2.61 -14.74
CA ARG A 183 9.47 -2.50 -13.70
C ARG A 183 10.03 -2.81 -12.31
N ARG A 184 11.14 -3.57 -12.24
CA ARG A 184 11.86 -3.93 -11.02
C ARG A 184 13.00 -2.97 -10.66
N ASP A 185 13.35 -2.07 -11.57
CA ASP A 185 14.28 -0.96 -11.31
C ASP A 185 13.56 0.08 -10.44
N VAL A 186 14.08 0.31 -9.24
CA VAL A 186 13.45 1.18 -8.25
C VAL A 186 13.35 2.62 -8.74
N ILE A 187 14.40 3.14 -9.37
CA ILE A 187 14.46 4.53 -9.82
C ILE A 187 13.58 4.71 -11.06
N LYS A 188 13.82 3.92 -12.10
CA LYS A 188 13.09 4.05 -13.38
C LYS A 188 11.60 3.85 -13.22
N SER A 189 11.20 2.82 -12.45
CA SER A 189 9.79 2.56 -12.20
C SER A 189 9.11 3.65 -11.36
N SER A 190 9.85 4.31 -10.44
CA SER A 190 9.30 5.43 -9.66
C SER A 190 9.04 6.66 -10.52
N TYR A 191 9.97 7.02 -11.42
CA TYR A 191 9.75 8.11 -12.36
C TYR A 191 8.64 7.80 -13.36
N ALA A 192 8.54 6.56 -13.84
CA ALA A 192 7.44 6.12 -14.70
C ALA A 192 6.08 6.20 -13.97
N ALA A 193 6.02 5.82 -12.68
CA ALA A 193 4.82 5.90 -11.86
C ALA A 193 4.40 7.34 -11.59
N ALA A 194 5.34 8.22 -11.26
CA ALA A 194 5.09 9.65 -11.08
C ALA A 194 4.52 10.28 -12.37
N ASN A 195 5.10 9.95 -13.53
CA ASN A 195 4.58 10.41 -14.82
C ASN A 195 3.15 9.91 -15.08
N TYR A 196 2.88 8.61 -14.83
CA TYR A 196 1.54 8.04 -15.00
C TYR A 196 0.52 8.69 -14.06
N LEU A 197 0.86 8.89 -12.78
CA LEU A 197 0.00 9.56 -11.80
C LEU A 197 -0.29 11.02 -12.20
N SER A 198 0.71 11.74 -12.73
CA SER A 198 0.54 13.08 -13.29
C SER A 198 -0.48 13.11 -14.42
N ASP A 199 -0.40 12.14 -15.35
CA ASP A 199 -1.35 12.02 -16.45
C ASP A 199 -2.77 11.73 -15.95
N LEU A 200 -2.92 10.82 -15.00
CA LEU A 200 -4.21 10.49 -14.39
C LEU A 200 -4.83 11.69 -13.68
N TYR A 201 -4.02 12.45 -12.94
CA TYR A 201 -4.51 13.67 -12.29
C TYR A 201 -4.94 14.74 -13.31
N ARG A 202 -4.21 14.89 -14.43
CA ARG A 202 -4.62 15.79 -15.51
C ARG A 202 -5.98 15.41 -16.13
N ILE A 203 -6.31 14.11 -16.16
CA ILE A 203 -7.60 13.63 -16.70
C ILE A 203 -8.74 13.93 -15.73
N PHE A 204 -8.55 13.64 -14.44
CA PHE A 204 -9.67 13.66 -13.48
C PHE A 204 -9.74 14.95 -12.65
N GLY A 205 -8.61 15.60 -12.37
CA GLY A 205 -8.52 16.78 -11.49
C GLY A 205 -8.79 16.46 -10.01
N ASP A 206 -8.83 15.18 -9.64
CA ASP A 206 -9.08 14.68 -8.29
C ASP A 206 -8.15 13.51 -8.00
N TRP A 207 -7.52 13.52 -6.82
CA TRP A 207 -6.54 12.51 -6.47
C TRP A 207 -7.13 11.14 -6.16
N HIS A 208 -8.29 11.08 -5.51
CA HIS A 208 -8.94 9.79 -5.25
C HIS A 208 -9.33 9.10 -6.56
N LEU A 209 -9.81 9.88 -7.55
CA LEU A 209 -10.10 9.36 -8.88
C LEU A 209 -8.83 8.94 -9.63
N ALA A 210 -7.74 9.71 -9.52
CA ALA A 210 -6.45 9.37 -10.12
C ALA A 210 -5.86 8.09 -9.51
N ILE A 211 -5.91 7.96 -8.18
CA ILE A 211 -5.48 6.75 -7.45
C ILE A 211 -6.33 5.53 -7.85
N ALA A 212 -7.66 5.69 -7.90
CA ALA A 212 -8.53 4.61 -8.35
C ALA A 212 -8.27 4.23 -9.82
N ALA A 213 -7.98 5.22 -10.68
CA ALA A 213 -7.64 4.99 -12.09
C ALA A 213 -6.27 4.33 -12.27
N TYR A 214 -5.32 4.55 -11.37
CA TYR A 214 -4.05 3.84 -11.37
C TYR A 214 -4.26 2.32 -11.27
N ASN A 215 -5.17 1.89 -10.40
CA ASN A 215 -5.53 0.48 -10.21
C ASN A 215 -6.30 -0.11 -11.40
N CYS A 216 -7.40 0.51 -11.81
CA CYS A 216 -8.32 -0.12 -12.78
C CYS A 216 -8.27 0.46 -14.20
N GLY A 217 -7.50 1.51 -14.42
CA GLY A 217 -7.43 2.27 -15.66
C GLY A 217 -8.51 3.36 -15.78
N PRO A 218 -8.21 4.45 -16.54
CA PRO A 218 -9.08 5.62 -16.65
C PRO A 218 -10.45 5.32 -17.26
N ASP A 219 -10.56 4.35 -18.16
CA ASP A 219 -11.83 4.00 -18.81
C ASP A 219 -12.88 3.47 -17.83
N LYS A 220 -12.46 2.67 -16.85
CA LYS A 220 -13.39 2.13 -15.84
C LYS A 220 -13.88 3.25 -14.91
N ILE A 221 -13.03 4.19 -14.56
CA ILE A 221 -13.40 5.38 -13.77
C ILE A 221 -14.39 6.26 -14.54
N ASN A 222 -14.14 6.56 -15.82
CA ASN A 222 -15.06 7.32 -16.66
C ASN A 222 -16.44 6.64 -16.77
N LYS A 223 -16.49 5.32 -16.89
CA LYS A 223 -17.75 4.57 -16.87
C LYS A 223 -18.48 4.69 -15.53
N ALA A 224 -17.75 4.66 -14.40
CA ALA A 224 -18.34 4.84 -13.08
C ALA A 224 -18.87 6.26 -12.88
N ILE A 225 -18.12 7.29 -13.30
CA ILE A 225 -18.55 8.68 -13.31
C ILE A 225 -19.86 8.84 -14.12
N HIS A 226 -19.93 8.28 -15.32
CA HIS A 226 -21.13 8.35 -16.15
C HIS A 226 -22.33 7.69 -15.46
N ARG A 227 -22.15 6.50 -14.86
CA ARG A 227 -23.21 5.79 -14.12
C ARG A 227 -23.66 6.54 -12.87
N ALA A 228 -22.79 7.32 -12.27
CA ALA A 228 -23.09 8.18 -11.11
C ALA A 228 -23.67 9.57 -11.50
N GLY A 229 -24.14 9.74 -12.73
CA GLY A 229 -24.72 11.00 -13.18
C GLY A 229 -23.70 12.13 -13.41
N GLY A 230 -22.44 11.79 -13.65
CA GLY A 230 -21.35 12.76 -13.90
C GLY A 230 -20.61 13.22 -12.65
N SER A 231 -20.89 12.65 -11.48
CA SER A 231 -20.16 12.99 -10.25
C SER A 231 -18.68 12.62 -10.34
N LYS A 232 -17.82 13.56 -9.92
CA LYS A 232 -16.37 13.37 -9.79
C LYS A 232 -15.92 13.13 -8.33
N ASP A 233 -16.83 12.85 -7.43
CA ASP A 233 -16.52 12.44 -6.05
C ASP A 233 -16.34 10.93 -5.99
N TYR A 234 -15.16 10.47 -5.50
CA TYR A 234 -14.85 9.05 -5.38
C TYR A 234 -15.92 8.29 -4.59
N TRP A 235 -16.38 8.83 -3.46
CA TRP A 235 -17.35 8.14 -2.59
C TRP A 235 -18.76 8.08 -3.21
N GLN A 236 -19.07 8.98 -4.15
CA GLN A 236 -20.32 8.92 -4.93
C GLN A 236 -20.24 7.91 -6.06
N ILE A 237 -19.09 7.78 -6.73
CA ILE A 237 -18.91 6.77 -7.79
C ILE A 237 -18.58 5.38 -7.26
N TYR A 238 -18.21 5.27 -5.98
CA TYR A 238 -17.80 4.04 -5.30
C TYR A 238 -18.69 2.82 -5.60
N PRO A 239 -20.04 2.89 -5.54
CA PRO A 239 -20.90 1.73 -5.83
C PRO A 239 -20.81 1.21 -7.27
N TYR A 240 -20.30 2.03 -8.20
CA TYR A 240 -20.19 1.71 -9.63
C TYR A 240 -18.78 1.25 -10.02
N LEU A 241 -17.82 1.29 -9.09
CA LEU A 241 -16.46 0.83 -9.31
C LEU A 241 -16.39 -0.70 -9.33
N PRO A 242 -15.38 -1.29 -10.02
CA PRO A 242 -15.02 -2.69 -9.85
C PRO A 242 -14.76 -3.02 -8.38
N GLN A 243 -15.09 -4.23 -7.95
CA GLN A 243 -15.01 -4.64 -6.54
C GLN A 243 -13.59 -4.45 -5.98
N GLU A 244 -12.55 -4.88 -6.71
CA GLU A 244 -11.14 -4.67 -6.37
C GLU A 244 -10.77 -3.20 -6.20
N THR A 245 -11.32 -2.29 -7.03
CA THR A 245 -11.01 -0.86 -7.01
C THR A 245 -11.70 -0.13 -5.84
N ARG A 246 -12.82 -0.67 -5.34
CA ARG A 246 -13.50 -0.10 -4.16
C ARG A 246 -12.62 -0.13 -2.91
N GLY A 247 -11.78 -1.16 -2.76
CA GLY A 247 -10.85 -1.27 -1.64
C GLY A 247 -9.58 -0.41 -1.80
N TYR A 248 -9.26 0.02 -3.01
CA TYR A 248 -7.95 0.58 -3.31
C TYR A 248 -7.67 1.95 -2.65
N VAL A 249 -8.57 2.92 -2.77
CA VAL A 249 -8.43 4.22 -2.09
C VAL A 249 -8.53 4.08 -0.57
N PRO A 250 -9.48 3.33 0.01
CA PRO A 250 -9.47 3.04 1.44
C PRO A 250 -8.16 2.40 1.94
N ALA A 251 -7.58 1.45 1.17
CA ALA A 251 -6.30 0.82 1.49
C ALA A 251 -5.15 1.84 1.44
N PHE A 252 -5.15 2.75 0.46
CA PHE A 252 -4.17 3.84 0.37
C PHE A 252 -4.24 4.77 1.58
N ILE A 253 -5.44 5.17 2.01
CA ILE A 253 -5.62 6.00 3.22
C ILE A 253 -5.11 5.25 4.46
N ALA A 254 -5.44 3.96 4.59
CA ALA A 254 -5.00 3.13 5.69
C ALA A 254 -3.48 2.90 5.69
N ALA A 255 -2.84 2.75 4.51
CA ALA A 255 -1.39 2.66 4.38
C ALA A 255 -0.72 3.96 4.85
N ASN A 256 -1.22 5.12 4.41
CA ASN A 256 -0.75 6.42 4.91
C ASN A 256 -0.88 6.50 6.43
N TYR A 257 -2.02 6.09 6.99
CA TYR A 257 -2.24 6.09 8.42
C TYR A 257 -1.23 5.21 9.17
N ILE A 258 -1.12 3.93 8.80
CA ILE A 258 -0.31 2.98 9.56
C ILE A 258 1.20 3.29 9.46
N MET A 259 1.66 3.76 8.30
CA MET A 259 3.07 4.13 8.09
C MET A 259 3.46 5.40 8.89
N ASN A 260 2.51 6.22 9.31
CA ASN A 260 2.75 7.40 10.14
C ASN A 260 2.47 7.16 11.63
N TYR A 261 1.53 6.28 11.98
CA TYR A 261 1.09 6.04 13.36
C TYR A 261 1.44 4.65 13.88
N TYR A 262 2.42 3.96 13.30
CA TYR A 262 2.83 2.61 13.68
C TYR A 262 3.25 2.50 15.16
N CYS A 263 3.91 3.54 15.71
CA CYS A 263 4.28 3.59 17.12
C CYS A 263 3.05 3.52 18.04
N ASP A 264 1.98 4.24 17.69
CA ASP A 264 0.72 4.24 18.46
C ASP A 264 0.05 2.86 18.45
N HIS A 265 0.36 2.03 17.47
CA HIS A 265 -0.12 0.64 17.35
C HIS A 265 0.88 -0.38 17.91
N ASN A 266 1.92 0.06 18.63
CA ASN A 266 2.97 -0.80 19.18
C ASN A 266 3.66 -1.66 18.09
N ILE A 267 3.89 -1.12 16.91
CA ILE A 267 4.62 -1.81 15.83
C ILE A 267 6.06 -1.30 15.82
N CYS A 268 7.01 -2.23 15.97
CA CYS A 268 8.44 -1.92 15.86
C CYS A 268 8.89 -2.07 14.40
N PRO A 269 9.49 -1.04 13.78
CA PRO A 269 10.14 -1.19 12.48
C PRO A 269 11.28 -2.21 12.54
N MET A 270 11.48 -2.99 11.48
CA MET A 270 12.75 -3.67 11.29
C MET A 270 13.84 -2.66 10.93
N VAL A 271 15.08 -2.98 11.28
CA VAL A 271 16.26 -2.17 10.94
C VAL A 271 16.88 -2.72 9.68
N ALA A 272 17.13 -1.86 8.69
CA ALA A 272 17.86 -2.24 7.49
C ALA A 272 19.37 -2.06 7.71
N ASP A 273 20.15 -3.12 7.46
CA ASP A 273 21.63 -3.07 7.45
C ASP A 273 22.19 -2.43 6.15
N LEU A 274 21.34 -1.74 5.39
CA LEU A 274 21.75 -1.05 4.17
C LEU A 274 21.91 0.44 4.46
N PRO A 275 22.89 1.11 3.86
CA PRO A 275 23.04 2.55 4.00
C PRO A 275 21.82 3.27 3.40
N ALA A 276 21.36 4.33 4.07
CA ALA A 276 20.22 5.13 3.61
C ALA A 276 20.50 5.89 2.30
N LYS A 277 21.78 6.07 1.96
CA LYS A 277 22.22 6.67 0.70
C LYS A 277 23.20 5.74 0.01
N THR A 278 22.98 5.53 -1.27
CA THR A 278 23.92 4.86 -2.18
C THR A 278 24.36 5.87 -3.24
N ASP A 279 25.56 5.73 -3.72
CA ASP A 279 26.07 6.50 -4.83
C ASP A 279 26.41 5.60 -6.01
N THR A 280 26.40 6.17 -7.22
CA THR A 280 26.72 5.44 -8.44
C THR A 280 28.10 5.82 -8.93
N ILE A 281 28.97 4.83 -9.03
CA ILE A 281 30.31 5.01 -9.61
C ILE A 281 30.31 4.40 -11.00
N MET A 282 30.64 5.23 -11.99
CA MET A 282 30.88 4.74 -13.35
C MET A 282 32.30 4.21 -13.46
N VAL A 283 32.43 2.97 -13.93
CA VAL A 283 33.72 2.34 -14.20
C VAL A 283 33.84 2.06 -15.69
N ASP A 284 35.00 2.36 -16.26
CA ASP A 284 35.30 2.23 -17.68
C ASP A 284 36.17 0.99 -18.02
N ARG A 285 36.42 0.15 -17.01
CA ARG A 285 37.20 -1.10 -17.08
C ARG A 285 36.76 -2.10 -16.07
N ASP A 286 37.15 -3.35 -16.27
CA ASP A 286 36.91 -4.43 -15.31
C ASP A 286 37.66 -4.14 -14.00
N ILE A 287 36.92 -4.01 -12.89
CA ILE A 287 37.46 -3.81 -11.53
C ILE A 287 36.88 -4.86 -10.59
N HIS A 288 37.71 -5.35 -9.70
CA HIS A 288 37.26 -6.21 -8.62
C HIS A 288 36.63 -5.37 -7.49
N PHE A 289 35.53 -5.83 -6.90
CA PHE A 289 34.84 -5.10 -5.83
C PHE A 289 35.73 -4.71 -4.64
N SER A 290 36.75 -5.53 -4.30
CA SER A 290 37.71 -5.18 -3.25
C SER A 290 38.56 -3.92 -3.56
N GLN A 291 38.74 -3.59 -4.84
CA GLN A 291 39.46 -2.38 -5.26
C GLN A 291 38.59 -1.13 -5.07
N ILE A 292 37.26 -1.25 -5.27
CA ILE A 292 36.31 -0.19 -4.98
C ILE A 292 36.21 0.01 -3.46
N ALA A 293 36.06 -1.06 -2.68
CA ALA A 293 35.96 -1.00 -1.23
C ALA A 293 37.21 -0.46 -0.52
N GLY A 294 38.36 -0.47 -1.19
CA GLY A 294 39.61 0.08 -0.64
C GLY A 294 39.79 1.59 -0.89
N VAL A 295 38.87 2.21 -1.69
CA VAL A 295 38.93 3.64 -2.05
C VAL A 295 37.79 4.42 -1.40
N LEU A 296 36.69 3.74 -1.05
CA LEU A 296 35.53 4.29 -0.34
C LEU A 296 35.63 4.05 1.15
#